data_22631f42716d5a89c791254984351bf8
#
_entry.id   22631f42716d5a89c791254984351bf8
#
_cell.length_a   1.000
_cell.length_b   1.000
_cell.length_c   1.000
_cell.angle_alpha   90.00
_cell.angle_beta   90.00
_cell.angle_gamma   90.00
#
_symmetry.space_group_name_H-M   'P 1'
#
loop_
_entity.id
_entity.type
_entity.pdbx_description
1 polymer ?
#
loop_
_entity_poly.entity_id
_entity_poly.type
_entity_poly.pdbx_seq_one_letter_code
_entity_poly.pdbx_strand_id
1 'polypeptide(L)'
;PRSLGELSPKIPEAEVKPLPDPGGLVVLPEPVIPEYIIVHLGKPGDQGVKDEWVLFRDYIKNVACSEIYATWERETIKANVLAIISFTLNRVYTEWYRGKGYEFTITNSTAYDQSFVPERTIYDAISVVVDDLFNTYITREGAGQPLLTQYCDGRQSQCEGLSQWGSQALGEQGWDAISILRRYYGSDIYLAPAEKVEGIPQSFGGVTLALGSAGEDVRTIQLQLNRISENFPALPKVRSDGVYGRETEESVRTFQSIFHLPQTGEVDFATWYS
;
A
#
# COMPACT_ATOMS: atom_id res chain seq x y z
N PRO A 1 -6.59 -21.31 17.66
CA PRO A 1 -5.46 -21.04 16.81
C PRO A 1 -5.75 -21.71 15.47
N ARG A 2 -6.11 -20.90 14.45
CA ARG A 2 -6.19 -21.42 13.09
C ARG A 2 -4.75 -21.64 12.66
N SER A 3 -4.41 -22.86 12.25
CA SER A 3 -3.14 -23.13 11.58
C SER A 3 -3.03 -22.15 10.42
N LEU A 4 -1.84 -21.55 10.23
CA LEU A 4 -1.48 -21.00 8.95
C LEU A 4 -1.76 -22.12 7.95
N GLY A 5 -2.69 -21.91 6.99
CA GLY A 5 -2.95 -22.90 5.95
C GLY A 5 -1.61 -23.27 5.30
N GLU A 6 -1.51 -24.45 4.71
CA GLU A 6 -0.31 -24.89 4.02
C GLU A 6 0.14 -23.78 3.06
N LEU A 7 1.16 -23.03 3.48
CA LEU A 7 1.78 -22.01 2.63
C LEU A 7 2.57 -22.78 1.56
N SER A 8 2.12 -22.73 0.33
CA SER A 8 2.93 -23.22 -0.78
C SER A 8 4.28 -22.52 -0.76
N PRO A 9 5.41 -23.23 -0.94
CA PRO A 9 6.71 -22.60 -0.98
C PRO A 9 6.76 -21.55 -2.09
N LYS A 10 7.28 -20.36 -1.78
CA LYS A 10 7.52 -19.34 -2.80
C LYS A 10 8.55 -19.85 -3.80
N ILE A 11 8.34 -19.51 -5.07
CA ILE A 11 9.34 -19.76 -6.10
C ILE A 11 10.59 -18.94 -5.74
N PRO A 12 11.79 -19.54 -5.68
CA PRO A 12 13.02 -18.81 -5.45
C PRO A 12 13.18 -17.66 -6.44
N GLU A 13 13.75 -16.54 -6.02
CA GLU A 13 13.94 -15.36 -6.88
C GLU A 13 14.69 -15.70 -8.19
N ALA A 14 15.62 -16.65 -8.15
CA ALA A 14 16.35 -17.14 -9.31
C ALA A 14 15.46 -17.91 -10.32
N GLU A 15 14.34 -18.46 -9.88
CA GLU A 15 13.36 -19.15 -10.72
C GLU A 15 12.25 -18.21 -11.20
N VAL A 16 12.04 -17.10 -10.52
CA VAL A 16 11.23 -15.99 -11.03
C VAL A 16 12.04 -15.40 -12.19
N LYS A 17 11.52 -15.54 -13.43
CA LYS A 17 12.20 -15.02 -14.62
C LYS A 17 12.83 -13.68 -14.34
N PRO A 18 14.13 -13.48 -14.70
CA PRO A 18 14.78 -12.20 -14.50
C PRO A 18 13.92 -11.09 -15.07
N LEU A 19 13.95 -9.92 -14.42
CA LEU A 19 13.36 -8.71 -14.99
C LEU A 19 13.78 -8.64 -16.46
N PRO A 20 12.86 -8.38 -17.41
CA PRO A 20 13.27 -8.10 -18.79
C PRO A 20 14.32 -7.00 -18.74
N ASP A 21 15.31 -7.11 -19.62
CA ASP A 21 16.41 -6.18 -19.78
C ASP A 21 15.91 -4.73 -19.67
N PRO A 22 16.53 -3.83 -18.88
CA PRO A 22 16.03 -2.48 -18.61
C PRO A 22 15.83 -1.59 -19.84
N GLY A 23 16.05 -2.09 -21.02
CA GLY A 23 15.73 -1.45 -22.29
C GLY A 23 14.24 -1.18 -22.57
N GLY A 24 13.31 -1.55 -21.66
CA GLY A 24 11.87 -1.40 -21.91
C GLY A 24 10.96 -1.29 -20.68
N LEU A 25 11.46 -1.44 -19.46
CA LEU A 25 10.62 -1.30 -18.26
C LEU A 25 10.66 0.13 -17.73
N VAL A 26 9.50 0.75 -17.68
CA VAL A 26 9.30 2.02 -16.96
C VAL A 26 9.22 1.67 -15.48
N VAL A 27 10.34 1.73 -14.78
CA VAL A 27 10.38 1.74 -13.32
C VAL A 27 9.82 3.08 -12.87
N LEU A 28 9.03 3.10 -11.80
CA LEU A 28 8.57 4.38 -11.24
C LEU A 28 9.79 5.23 -10.84
N PRO A 29 9.74 6.56 -11.01
CA PRO A 29 10.88 7.44 -10.70
C PRO A 29 11.23 7.46 -9.21
N GLU A 30 10.27 7.17 -8.35
CA GLU A 30 10.39 7.15 -6.90
C GLU A 30 9.41 6.14 -6.30
N PRO A 31 9.66 5.60 -5.09
CA PRO A 31 8.70 4.75 -4.39
C PRO A 31 7.44 5.54 -4.03
N VAL A 32 6.30 5.03 -4.46
CA VAL A 32 4.99 5.62 -4.22
C VAL A 32 4.12 4.59 -3.49
N ILE A 33 3.41 5.01 -2.46
CA ILE A 33 2.34 4.22 -1.88
C ILE A 33 1.11 4.40 -2.78
N PRO A 34 0.67 3.37 -3.50
CA PRO A 34 -0.51 3.50 -4.35
C PRO A 34 -1.78 3.56 -3.50
N GLU A 35 -2.82 4.16 -4.02
CA GLU A 35 -4.11 4.14 -3.36
C GLU A 35 -4.68 2.71 -3.29
N TYR A 36 -4.59 1.98 -4.40
CA TYR A 36 -5.08 0.62 -4.55
C TYR A 36 -4.00 -0.34 -5.01
N ILE A 37 -4.11 -1.57 -4.54
CA ILE A 37 -3.44 -2.75 -5.09
C ILE A 37 -4.46 -3.55 -5.90
N ILE A 38 -4.14 -3.89 -7.14
CA ILE A 38 -4.95 -4.78 -7.95
C ILE A 38 -4.44 -6.21 -7.72
N VAL A 39 -5.25 -7.02 -7.05
CA VAL A 39 -4.90 -8.38 -6.66
C VAL A 39 -5.54 -9.38 -7.62
N HIS A 40 -4.72 -10.11 -8.35
CA HIS A 40 -5.17 -11.22 -9.19
C HIS A 40 -5.43 -12.46 -8.32
N LEU A 41 -6.68 -12.97 -8.29
CA LEU A 41 -7.07 -14.08 -7.42
C LEU A 41 -6.74 -15.44 -8.05
N GLY A 42 -5.47 -15.63 -8.42
CA GLY A 42 -4.96 -16.84 -9.06
C GLY A 42 -3.48 -16.78 -9.33
N LYS A 43 -2.99 -17.72 -10.15
CA LYS A 43 -1.63 -17.67 -10.69
C LYS A 43 -1.58 -16.65 -11.86
N PRO A 44 -0.41 -16.09 -12.19
CA PRO A 44 -0.32 -15.04 -13.21
C PRO A 44 -0.95 -15.39 -14.58
N GLY A 45 -0.98 -16.67 -14.93
CA GLY A 45 -1.53 -17.13 -16.21
C GLY A 45 -2.97 -17.63 -16.14
N ASP A 46 -3.59 -17.63 -14.98
CA ASP A 46 -4.97 -18.11 -14.81
C ASP A 46 -5.93 -17.11 -15.47
N GLN A 47 -6.71 -17.57 -16.46
CA GLN A 47 -7.70 -16.75 -17.15
C GLN A 47 -9.08 -16.91 -16.52
N GLY A 48 -9.85 -15.82 -16.46
CA GLY A 48 -11.21 -15.85 -15.95
C GLY A 48 -11.33 -15.79 -14.42
N VAL A 49 -10.23 -15.61 -13.71
CA VAL A 49 -10.25 -15.26 -12.28
C VAL A 49 -10.45 -13.76 -12.09
N LYS A 50 -10.96 -13.36 -10.93
CA LYS A 50 -11.25 -11.97 -10.62
C LYS A 50 -9.98 -11.22 -10.25
N ASP A 51 -9.86 -9.99 -10.72
CA ASP A 51 -8.94 -8.99 -10.19
C ASP A 51 -9.68 -8.12 -9.17
N GLU A 52 -9.15 -8.00 -7.97
CA GLU A 52 -9.77 -7.28 -6.88
C GLU A 52 -8.97 -6.00 -6.55
N TRP A 53 -9.68 -4.86 -6.52
CA TRP A 53 -9.11 -3.56 -6.16
C TRP A 53 -9.21 -3.36 -4.66
N VAL A 54 -8.08 -3.32 -3.98
CA VAL A 54 -7.99 -3.26 -2.53
C VAL A 54 -7.19 -2.03 -2.13
N LEU A 55 -7.69 -1.22 -1.20
CA LEU A 55 -6.90 -0.11 -0.64
C LEU A 55 -5.56 -0.63 -0.11
N PHE A 56 -4.47 0.10 -0.36
CA PHE A 56 -3.13 -0.36 0.00
C PHE A 56 -3.02 -0.83 1.44
N ARG A 57 -3.49 -0.03 2.40
CA ARG A 57 -3.45 -0.42 3.83
C ARG A 57 -4.27 -1.67 4.14
N ASP A 58 -5.45 -1.79 3.53
CA ASP A 58 -6.32 -2.96 3.73
C ASP A 58 -5.70 -4.22 3.13
N TYR A 59 -5.00 -4.08 1.98
CA TYR A 59 -4.21 -5.15 1.41
C TYR A 59 -3.11 -5.62 2.37
N ILE A 60 -2.31 -4.71 2.92
CA ILE A 60 -1.24 -5.04 3.86
C ILE A 60 -1.80 -5.68 5.14
N LYS A 61 -2.91 -5.14 5.70
CA LYS A 61 -3.59 -5.72 6.86
C LYS A 61 -4.07 -7.15 6.59
N ASN A 62 -4.67 -7.38 5.43
CA ASN A 62 -5.17 -8.69 5.01
C ASN A 62 -4.02 -9.70 4.90
N VAL A 63 -2.96 -9.35 4.16
CA VAL A 63 -1.78 -10.21 4.00
C VAL A 63 -1.15 -10.52 5.36
N ALA A 64 -0.90 -9.51 6.19
CA ALA A 64 -0.30 -9.71 7.51
C ALA A 64 -1.16 -10.63 8.40
N CYS A 65 -2.49 -10.44 8.42
CA CYS A 65 -3.40 -11.32 9.15
C CYS A 65 -3.49 -12.74 8.56
N SER A 66 -3.06 -12.94 7.32
CA SER A 66 -3.01 -14.24 6.66
C SER A 66 -1.68 -14.95 6.86
N GLU A 67 -0.60 -14.23 7.06
CA GLU A 67 0.78 -14.73 7.10
C GLU A 67 1.30 -14.93 8.53
N ILE A 68 0.89 -14.09 9.50
CA ILE A 68 1.42 -14.12 10.86
C ILE A 68 0.31 -14.10 11.92
N TYR A 69 0.68 -14.36 13.17
CA TYR A 69 -0.27 -14.36 14.28
C TYR A 69 -0.31 -13.01 15.01
N ALA A 70 -1.51 -12.55 15.32
CA ALA A 70 -1.75 -11.32 16.07
C ALA A 70 -1.28 -11.39 17.54
N THR A 71 -0.97 -12.59 18.02
CA THR A 71 -0.48 -12.87 19.38
C THR A 71 1.04 -12.90 19.48
N TRP A 72 1.75 -12.67 18.37
CA TRP A 72 3.22 -12.61 18.37
C TRP A 72 3.74 -11.32 19.02
N GLU A 73 5.04 -11.34 19.36
CA GLU A 73 5.69 -10.17 19.90
C GLU A 73 5.57 -8.95 18.98
N ARG A 74 5.32 -7.76 19.55
CA ARG A 74 5.07 -6.56 18.73
C ARG A 74 6.21 -6.26 17.76
N GLU A 75 7.45 -6.44 18.17
CA GLU A 75 8.62 -6.19 17.30
C GLU A 75 8.71 -7.24 16.17
N THR A 76 8.26 -8.46 16.41
CA THR A 76 8.11 -9.47 15.37
C THR A 76 7.03 -9.08 14.36
N ILE A 77 5.86 -8.62 14.84
CA ILE A 77 4.78 -8.15 13.96
C ILE A 77 5.29 -7.00 13.09
N LYS A 78 5.98 -6.01 13.68
CA LYS A 78 6.58 -4.90 12.93
C LYS A 78 7.57 -5.36 11.85
N ALA A 79 8.47 -6.28 12.18
CA ALA A 79 9.46 -6.80 11.23
C ALA A 79 8.78 -7.49 10.03
N ASN A 80 7.77 -8.31 10.29
CA ASN A 80 7.02 -8.99 9.23
C ASN A 80 6.17 -8.02 8.41
N VAL A 81 5.50 -7.05 9.04
CA VAL A 81 4.73 -6.01 8.34
C VAL A 81 5.63 -5.19 7.42
N LEU A 82 6.81 -4.77 7.89
CA LEU A 82 7.79 -4.05 7.05
C LEU A 82 8.28 -4.89 5.87
N ALA A 83 8.48 -6.20 6.06
CA ALA A 83 8.83 -7.10 4.97
C ALA A 83 7.67 -7.22 3.96
N ILE A 84 6.43 -7.36 4.42
CA ILE A 84 5.24 -7.42 3.56
C ILE A 84 5.09 -6.12 2.76
N ILE A 85 5.21 -4.95 3.40
CA ILE A 85 5.14 -3.64 2.75
C ILE A 85 6.23 -3.52 1.67
N SER A 86 7.47 -3.84 2.01
CA SER A 86 8.60 -3.68 1.08
C SER A 86 8.49 -4.61 -0.12
N PHE A 87 8.06 -5.85 0.07
CA PHE A 87 7.75 -6.77 -1.02
C PHE A 87 6.68 -6.21 -1.95
N THR A 88 5.56 -5.75 -1.38
CA THR A 88 4.45 -5.17 -2.16
C THR A 88 4.90 -3.94 -2.93
N LEU A 89 5.62 -3.01 -2.28
CA LEU A 89 6.14 -1.80 -2.92
C LEU A 89 7.19 -2.10 -3.98
N ASN A 90 7.99 -3.16 -3.84
CA ASN A 90 8.89 -3.60 -4.91
C ASN A 90 8.10 -4.01 -6.15
N ARG A 91 6.99 -4.74 -6.00
CA ARG A 91 6.10 -5.11 -7.12
C ARG A 91 5.48 -3.89 -7.81
N VAL A 92 5.08 -2.88 -7.02
CA VAL A 92 4.57 -1.60 -7.53
C VAL A 92 5.67 -0.83 -8.25
N TYR A 93 6.80 -0.61 -7.57
CA TYR A 93 7.91 0.20 -8.07
C TYR A 93 8.49 -0.33 -9.39
N THR A 94 8.65 -1.65 -9.47
CA THR A 94 9.22 -2.31 -10.67
C THR A 94 8.20 -2.58 -11.76
N GLU A 95 6.92 -2.22 -11.56
CA GLU A 95 5.83 -2.55 -12.50
C GLU A 95 5.86 -4.04 -12.93
N TRP A 96 6.19 -4.92 -11.96
CA TRP A 96 6.61 -6.31 -12.20
C TRP A 96 5.67 -7.09 -13.14
N TYR A 97 4.37 -7.01 -12.91
CA TYR A 97 3.39 -7.70 -13.73
C TYR A 97 2.99 -6.87 -14.95
N ARG A 98 2.84 -5.56 -14.79
CA ARG A 98 2.52 -4.65 -15.90
C ARG A 98 3.59 -4.66 -16.98
N GLY A 99 4.87 -4.69 -16.60
CA GLY A 99 6.00 -4.86 -17.51
C GLY A 99 5.99 -6.18 -18.28
N LYS A 100 5.16 -7.16 -17.87
CA LYS A 100 4.94 -8.45 -18.54
C LYS A 100 3.62 -8.52 -19.33
N GLY A 101 2.90 -7.40 -19.42
CA GLY A 101 1.62 -7.30 -20.14
C GLY A 101 0.39 -7.72 -19.34
N TYR A 102 0.49 -7.81 -18.00
CA TYR A 102 -0.65 -8.03 -17.12
C TYR A 102 -1.19 -6.70 -16.59
N GLU A 103 -2.49 -6.64 -16.27
CA GLU A 103 -3.14 -5.43 -15.78
C GLU A 103 -3.29 -5.37 -14.25
N PHE A 104 -2.73 -6.33 -13.52
CA PHE A 104 -2.76 -6.38 -12.07
C PHE A 104 -1.39 -6.06 -11.45
N THR A 105 -1.40 -5.73 -10.15
CA THR A 105 -0.20 -5.38 -9.39
C THR A 105 0.50 -6.59 -8.79
N ILE A 106 -0.28 -7.56 -8.27
CA ILE A 106 0.22 -8.69 -7.49
C ILE A 106 -0.78 -9.84 -7.55
N THR A 107 -0.33 -11.07 -7.29
CA THR A 107 -1.22 -12.22 -7.16
C THR A 107 -1.49 -12.57 -5.69
N ASN A 108 -2.57 -13.32 -5.43
CA ASN A 108 -2.80 -13.91 -4.11
C ASN A 108 -2.14 -15.31 -3.94
N SER A 109 -1.36 -15.72 -4.92
CA SER A 109 -0.67 -17.01 -4.89
C SER A 109 0.66 -16.91 -4.15
N THR A 110 0.82 -17.60 -3.04
CA THR A 110 2.06 -17.65 -2.25
C THR A 110 3.23 -18.29 -2.98
N ALA A 111 2.98 -18.99 -4.10
CA ALA A 111 4.03 -19.47 -4.99
C ALA A 111 4.71 -18.33 -5.78
N TYR A 112 4.05 -17.19 -5.93
CA TYR A 112 4.55 -16.04 -6.70
C TYR A 112 4.72 -14.81 -5.82
N ASP A 113 3.74 -14.54 -4.94
CA ASP A 113 3.69 -13.31 -4.15
C ASP A 113 3.28 -13.59 -2.69
N GLN A 114 2.14 -13.07 -2.25
CA GLN A 114 1.72 -13.01 -0.85
C GLN A 114 0.34 -13.62 -0.64
N SER A 115 0.07 -14.07 0.60
CA SER A 115 -1.21 -14.67 0.96
C SER A 115 -2.29 -13.62 1.18
N PHE A 116 -2.96 -13.19 0.11
CA PHE A 116 -4.18 -12.39 0.22
C PHE A 116 -5.39 -13.32 0.22
N VAL A 117 -6.28 -13.18 1.20
CA VAL A 117 -7.50 -13.99 1.35
C VAL A 117 -8.70 -13.06 1.38
N PRO A 118 -9.59 -13.07 0.37
CA PRO A 118 -10.80 -12.24 0.38
C PRO A 118 -11.58 -12.39 1.69
N GLU A 119 -12.18 -11.30 2.18
CA GLU A 119 -13.00 -11.25 3.39
C GLU A 119 -12.27 -11.73 4.68
N ARG A 120 -10.94 -11.65 4.72
CA ARG A 120 -10.13 -12.01 5.89
C ARG A 120 -10.50 -11.15 7.09
N THR A 121 -10.69 -11.78 8.24
CA THR A 121 -10.81 -11.07 9.53
C THR A 121 -9.50 -10.34 9.84
N ILE A 122 -9.57 -9.04 10.07
CA ILE A 122 -8.45 -8.19 10.46
C ILE A 122 -8.38 -8.12 11.99
N TYR A 123 -7.19 -8.33 12.55
CA TYR A 123 -6.92 -8.27 13.98
C TYR A 123 -6.35 -6.91 14.37
N ASP A 124 -6.87 -6.29 15.43
CA ASP A 124 -6.48 -4.95 15.88
C ASP A 124 -4.98 -4.81 16.14
N ALA A 125 -4.35 -5.82 16.77
CA ALA A 125 -2.92 -5.79 17.05
C ALA A 125 -2.04 -5.67 15.80
N ILE A 126 -2.47 -6.24 14.67
CA ILE A 126 -1.80 -6.12 13.36
C ILE A 126 -2.22 -4.81 12.68
N SER A 127 -3.52 -4.47 12.72
CA SER A 127 -4.04 -3.24 12.09
C SER A 127 -3.32 -1.99 12.56
N VAL A 128 -3.15 -1.84 13.88
CA VAL A 128 -2.42 -0.69 14.47
C VAL A 128 -0.97 -0.61 13.97
N VAL A 129 -0.27 -1.74 13.88
CA VAL A 129 1.11 -1.76 13.38
C VAL A 129 1.19 -1.38 11.90
N VAL A 130 0.23 -1.84 11.09
CA VAL A 130 0.16 -1.45 9.68
C VAL A 130 -0.11 0.03 9.53
N ASP A 131 -1.06 0.58 10.30
CA ASP A 131 -1.39 2.01 10.25
C ASP A 131 -0.20 2.89 10.68
N ASP A 132 0.63 2.42 11.61
CA ASP A 132 1.86 3.11 12.04
C ASP A 132 2.98 3.07 10.98
N LEU A 133 3.04 2.02 10.14
CA LEU A 133 4.20 1.73 9.29
C LEU A 133 3.91 1.75 7.78
N PHE A 134 2.68 1.97 7.34
CA PHE A 134 2.24 1.72 5.96
C PHE A 134 3.05 2.45 4.87
N ASN A 135 3.67 3.57 5.20
CA ASN A 135 4.51 4.34 4.28
C ASN A 135 6.02 4.10 4.47
N THR A 136 6.40 3.11 5.28
CA THR A 136 7.80 2.81 5.58
C THR A 136 8.21 1.52 4.89
N TYR A 137 9.33 1.53 4.17
CA TYR A 137 9.85 0.38 3.48
C TYR A 137 11.32 0.15 3.78
N ILE A 138 11.79 -1.07 3.49
CA ILE A 138 13.17 -1.49 3.64
C ILE A 138 13.91 -1.18 2.34
N THR A 139 15.07 -0.56 2.44
CA THR A 139 15.96 -0.29 1.31
C THR A 139 17.43 -0.47 1.72
N ARG A 140 18.34 -0.28 0.77
CA ARG A 140 19.81 -0.30 0.98
C ARG A 140 20.42 1.04 0.63
N GLU A 141 21.53 1.35 1.22
CA GLU A 141 22.28 2.57 0.92
C GLU A 141 22.59 2.67 -0.58
N GLY A 142 22.26 3.78 -1.20
CA GLY A 142 22.45 4.05 -2.62
C GLY A 142 21.44 3.39 -3.57
N ALA A 143 20.54 2.51 -3.09
CA ALA A 143 19.56 1.85 -3.95
C ALA A 143 18.30 2.67 -4.17
N GLY A 144 17.79 3.35 -3.13
CA GLY A 144 16.57 4.19 -3.20
C GLY A 144 15.25 3.43 -3.47
N GLN A 145 15.32 2.20 -3.95
CA GLN A 145 14.17 1.37 -4.29
C GLN A 145 13.76 0.46 -3.13
N PRO A 146 12.48 0.07 -3.02
CA PRO A 146 12.04 -0.92 -2.06
C PRO A 146 12.72 -2.27 -2.31
N LEU A 147 13.31 -2.85 -1.25
CA LEU A 147 13.94 -4.16 -1.33
C LEU A 147 12.88 -5.25 -1.59
N LEU A 148 13.18 -6.19 -2.47
CA LEU A 148 12.38 -7.40 -2.63
C LEU A 148 12.60 -8.31 -1.42
N THR A 149 11.80 -8.15 -0.41
CA THR A 149 11.89 -8.83 0.88
C THR A 149 11.16 -10.17 0.86
N GLN A 150 11.80 -11.21 0.35
CA GLN A 150 11.23 -12.56 0.42
C GLN A 150 11.11 -13.03 1.88
N TYR A 151 10.09 -13.81 2.17
CA TYR A 151 9.86 -14.42 3.47
C TYR A 151 9.11 -15.74 3.33
N CYS A 152 9.20 -16.59 4.33
CA CYS A 152 8.53 -17.88 4.41
C CYS A 152 8.23 -18.22 5.87
N ASP A 153 7.44 -19.26 6.12
CA ASP A 153 7.12 -19.64 7.49
C ASP A 153 8.36 -20.11 8.28
N GLY A 154 9.34 -20.69 7.60
CA GLY A 154 10.60 -21.16 8.20
C GLY A 154 10.48 -22.48 8.94
N ARG A 155 9.32 -23.15 8.88
CA ARG A 155 9.06 -24.50 9.45
C ARG A 155 8.68 -25.49 8.36
N GLN A 156 7.65 -25.18 7.58
CA GLN A 156 7.18 -26.03 6.47
C GLN A 156 7.88 -25.65 5.16
N SER A 157 8.18 -24.37 4.97
CA SER A 157 8.92 -23.85 3.83
C SER A 157 10.21 -23.18 4.28
N GLN A 158 11.25 -23.25 3.43
CA GLN A 158 12.56 -22.62 3.64
C GLN A 158 12.82 -21.64 2.51
N CYS A 159 13.39 -20.48 2.81
CA CYS A 159 13.81 -19.48 1.85
C CYS A 159 15.04 -18.74 2.34
N GLU A 160 15.70 -17.99 1.45
CA GLU A 160 16.83 -17.14 1.81
C GLU A 160 16.43 -15.86 2.56
N GLY A 161 15.12 -15.55 2.59
CA GLY A 161 14.56 -14.38 3.23
C GLY A 161 14.21 -14.57 4.71
N LEU A 162 13.31 -13.71 5.21
CA LEU A 162 12.87 -13.74 6.61
C LEU A 162 12.08 -15.02 6.92
N SER A 163 12.53 -15.76 7.93
CA SER A 163 11.75 -16.83 8.55
C SER A 163 10.75 -16.20 9.54
N GLN A 164 9.45 -16.38 9.28
CA GLN A 164 8.39 -15.84 10.15
C GLN A 164 8.50 -16.39 11.58
N TRP A 165 8.60 -17.72 11.74
CA TRP A 165 8.80 -18.34 13.05
C TRP A 165 10.18 -18.04 13.65
N GLY A 166 11.21 -17.91 12.82
CA GLY A 166 12.53 -17.49 13.28
C GLY A 166 12.51 -16.06 13.82
N SER A 167 11.76 -15.16 13.18
CA SER A 167 11.58 -13.79 13.66
C SER A 167 10.83 -13.74 15.00
N GLN A 168 9.85 -14.63 15.21
CA GLN A 168 9.16 -14.74 16.50
C GLN A 168 10.11 -15.20 17.60
N ALA A 169 10.95 -16.20 17.33
CA ALA A 169 11.95 -16.65 18.30
C ALA A 169 12.96 -15.56 18.68
N LEU A 170 13.29 -14.65 17.77
CA LEU A 170 14.14 -13.49 18.07
C LEU A 170 13.37 -12.41 18.86
N GLY A 171 12.10 -12.14 18.52
CA GLY A 171 11.25 -11.23 19.27
C GLY A 171 11.05 -11.66 20.73
N GLU A 172 10.83 -12.95 20.97
CA GLU A 172 10.75 -13.54 22.33
C GLU A 172 12.07 -13.38 23.13
N GLN A 173 13.20 -13.19 22.43
CA GLN A 173 14.49 -12.87 23.03
C GLN A 173 14.71 -11.36 23.23
N GLY A 174 13.71 -10.52 22.89
CA GLY A 174 13.74 -9.08 23.06
C GLY A 174 14.43 -8.30 21.93
N TRP A 175 14.61 -8.92 20.76
CA TRP A 175 15.14 -8.22 19.59
C TRP A 175 14.12 -7.20 19.06
N ASP A 176 14.60 -6.02 18.66
CA ASP A 176 13.79 -5.03 17.95
C ASP A 176 13.61 -5.39 16.47
N ALA A 177 12.62 -4.77 15.82
CA ALA A 177 12.24 -5.08 14.45
C ALA A 177 13.39 -4.89 13.45
N ILE A 178 14.19 -3.82 13.57
CA ILE A 178 15.29 -3.56 12.63
C ILE A 178 16.43 -4.57 12.81
N SER A 179 16.71 -4.98 14.03
CA SER A 179 17.71 -6.02 14.32
C SER A 179 17.26 -7.38 13.77
N ILE A 180 15.98 -7.71 13.91
CA ILE A 180 15.39 -8.91 13.29
C ILE A 180 15.55 -8.84 11.76
N LEU A 181 15.18 -7.74 11.13
CA LEU A 181 15.28 -7.57 9.68
C LEU A 181 16.73 -7.67 9.18
N ARG A 182 17.67 -7.04 9.89
CA ARG A 182 19.12 -7.11 9.56
C ARG A 182 19.69 -8.51 9.64
N ARG A 183 19.15 -9.34 10.52
CA ARG A 183 19.56 -10.75 10.62
C ARG A 183 19.28 -11.54 9.33
N TYR A 184 18.23 -11.18 8.60
CA TYR A 184 17.77 -11.89 7.41
C TYR A 184 18.16 -11.20 6.10
N TYR A 185 18.17 -9.87 6.06
CA TYR A 185 18.40 -9.11 4.83
C TYR A 185 19.76 -8.40 4.76
N GLY A 186 20.58 -8.52 5.80
CA GLY A 186 21.90 -7.89 5.85
C GLY A 186 21.95 -6.64 6.72
N SER A 187 23.15 -6.31 7.21
CA SER A 187 23.36 -5.17 8.12
C SER A 187 23.25 -3.81 7.44
N ASP A 188 23.32 -3.77 6.12
CA ASP A 188 23.31 -2.58 5.27
C ASP A 188 21.90 -2.06 4.93
N ILE A 189 20.86 -2.74 5.42
CA ILE A 189 19.49 -2.27 5.23
C ILE A 189 19.13 -1.16 6.23
N TYR A 190 18.26 -0.27 5.78
CA TYR A 190 17.61 0.74 6.63
C TYR A 190 16.16 0.95 6.22
N LEU A 191 15.40 1.66 7.06
CA LEU A 191 14.01 2.01 6.82
C LEU A 191 13.93 3.41 6.22
N ALA A 192 13.21 3.54 5.12
CA ALA A 192 12.95 4.81 4.45
C ALA A 192 11.43 5.06 4.36
N PRO A 193 10.97 6.30 4.53
CA PRO A 193 9.59 6.65 4.24
C PRO A 193 9.39 6.81 2.72
N ALA A 194 8.24 6.38 2.21
CA ALA A 194 7.78 6.84 0.91
C ALA A 194 7.19 8.24 1.08
N GLU A 195 7.74 9.21 0.38
CA GLU A 195 7.30 10.61 0.49
C GLU A 195 5.96 10.83 -0.21
N LYS A 196 5.67 10.04 -1.25
CA LYS A 196 4.46 10.14 -2.04
C LYS A 196 3.47 9.03 -1.67
N VAL A 197 2.28 9.44 -1.28
CA VAL A 197 1.15 8.54 -0.97
C VAL A 197 -0.04 8.98 -1.81
N GLU A 198 -0.53 8.09 -2.68
CA GLU A 198 -1.71 8.36 -3.50
C GLU A 198 -3.00 8.22 -2.67
N GLY A 199 -4.05 8.92 -3.07
CA GLY A 199 -5.37 8.83 -2.44
C GLY A 199 -5.47 9.42 -1.03
N ILE A 200 -4.37 9.94 -0.47
CA ILE A 200 -4.43 10.73 0.76
C ILE A 200 -4.52 12.21 0.35
N PRO A 201 -5.52 12.94 0.81
CA PRO A 201 -5.55 14.38 0.63
C PRO A 201 -4.25 14.99 1.12
N GLN A 202 -3.64 15.86 0.32
CA GLN A 202 -2.53 16.67 0.83
C GLN A 202 -3.00 17.40 2.08
N SER A 203 -2.10 17.63 3.03
CA SER A 203 -2.43 18.41 4.21
C SER A 203 -2.91 19.81 3.79
N PHE A 204 -3.92 20.33 4.49
CA PHE A 204 -4.40 21.70 4.24
C PHE A 204 -3.25 22.70 4.24
N GLY A 205 -3.05 23.41 3.15
CA GLY A 205 -1.93 24.32 2.96
C GLY A 205 -1.98 25.61 3.80
N GLY A 206 -2.93 25.72 4.74
CA GLY A 206 -3.09 26.87 5.63
C GLY A 206 -3.81 28.08 4.99
N VAL A 207 -4.16 27.98 3.72
CA VAL A 207 -4.88 29.04 2.98
C VAL A 207 -6.23 28.52 2.51
N THR A 208 -7.30 29.23 2.88
CA THR A 208 -8.65 28.91 2.39
C THR A 208 -8.70 29.04 0.86
N LEU A 209 -9.17 27.99 0.18
CA LEU A 209 -9.37 28.02 -1.26
C LEU A 209 -10.75 28.57 -1.58
N ALA A 210 -10.81 29.54 -2.46
CA ALA A 210 -12.03 30.24 -2.86
C ALA A 210 -11.97 30.62 -4.34
N LEU A 211 -13.05 31.23 -4.82
CA LEU A 211 -13.15 31.72 -6.21
C LEU A 211 -11.91 32.54 -6.59
N GLY A 212 -11.20 32.10 -7.64
CA GLY A 212 -9.97 32.71 -8.11
C GLY A 212 -8.67 32.09 -7.59
N SER A 213 -8.74 31.20 -6.60
CA SER A 213 -7.60 30.37 -6.20
C SER A 213 -7.15 29.47 -7.34
N ALA A 214 -5.85 29.20 -7.45
CA ALA A 214 -5.31 28.27 -8.45
C ALA A 214 -4.08 27.51 -7.91
N GLY A 215 -3.85 26.32 -8.43
CA GLY A 215 -2.71 25.48 -8.08
C GLY A 215 -3.09 24.04 -7.77
N GLU A 216 -2.12 23.27 -7.27
CA GLU A 216 -2.28 21.84 -7.01
C GLU A 216 -3.31 21.54 -5.90
N ASP A 217 -3.42 22.39 -4.89
CA ASP A 217 -4.42 22.23 -3.83
C ASP A 217 -5.84 22.33 -4.39
N VAL A 218 -6.08 23.26 -5.32
CA VAL A 218 -7.36 23.37 -6.02
C VAL A 218 -7.64 22.13 -6.86
N ARG A 219 -6.63 21.66 -7.60
CA ARG A 219 -6.75 20.44 -8.40
C ARG A 219 -7.06 19.22 -7.53
N THR A 220 -6.40 19.12 -6.38
CA THR A 220 -6.64 18.05 -5.39
C THR A 220 -8.11 18.04 -4.96
N ILE A 221 -8.66 19.19 -4.55
CA ILE A 221 -10.08 19.30 -4.15
C ILE A 221 -11.02 18.92 -5.31
N GLN A 222 -10.74 19.36 -6.52
CA GLN A 222 -11.55 19.02 -7.69
C GLN A 222 -11.57 17.51 -7.96
N LEU A 223 -10.43 16.84 -7.82
CA LEU A 223 -10.33 15.37 -7.94
C LEU A 223 -11.13 14.67 -6.85
N GLN A 224 -11.04 15.14 -5.61
CA GLN A 224 -11.78 14.55 -4.49
C GLN A 224 -13.30 14.76 -4.64
N LEU A 225 -13.76 15.95 -5.02
CA LEU A 225 -15.17 16.20 -5.30
C LEU A 225 -15.71 15.25 -6.38
N ASN A 226 -14.96 15.06 -7.47
CA ASN A 226 -15.34 14.14 -8.53
C ASN A 226 -15.42 12.68 -8.05
N ARG A 227 -14.51 12.27 -7.19
CA ARG A 227 -14.51 10.95 -6.59
C ARG A 227 -15.70 10.75 -5.65
N ILE A 228 -15.98 11.72 -4.77
CA ILE A 228 -17.12 11.70 -3.85
C ILE A 228 -18.43 11.67 -4.64
N SER A 229 -18.52 12.37 -5.78
CA SER A 229 -19.71 12.40 -6.63
C SER A 229 -20.11 11.01 -7.18
N GLU A 230 -19.21 10.04 -7.20
CA GLU A 230 -19.55 8.66 -7.62
C GLU A 230 -20.50 7.98 -6.65
N ASN A 231 -20.36 8.30 -5.35
CA ASN A 231 -21.24 7.78 -4.29
C ASN A 231 -22.36 8.75 -3.93
N PHE A 232 -22.23 10.02 -4.27
CA PHE A 232 -23.20 11.09 -4.00
C PHE A 232 -23.60 11.79 -5.30
N PRO A 233 -24.53 11.24 -6.09
CA PRO A 233 -24.90 11.78 -7.41
C PRO A 233 -25.43 13.21 -7.41
N ALA A 234 -25.85 13.74 -6.26
CA ALA A 234 -26.25 15.13 -6.10
C ALA A 234 -25.08 16.12 -6.17
N LEU A 235 -23.82 15.64 -5.99
CA LEU A 235 -22.62 16.45 -6.06
C LEU A 235 -22.21 16.63 -7.52
N PRO A 236 -22.20 17.88 -8.06
CA PRO A 236 -21.80 18.10 -9.45
C PRO A 236 -20.33 17.76 -9.69
N LYS A 237 -20.03 17.09 -10.80
CA LYS A 237 -18.65 16.89 -11.27
C LYS A 237 -18.08 18.20 -11.78
N VAL A 238 -16.80 18.42 -11.51
CA VAL A 238 -16.05 19.61 -11.90
C VAL A 238 -14.83 19.27 -12.74
N ARG A 239 -14.31 20.23 -13.50
CA ARG A 239 -12.99 20.05 -14.17
C ARG A 239 -11.89 20.03 -13.14
N SER A 240 -10.96 19.10 -13.30
CA SER A 240 -9.76 19.02 -12.45
C SER A 240 -8.59 19.78 -13.10
N ASP A 241 -8.80 21.08 -13.34
CA ASP A 241 -7.87 21.97 -14.05
C ASP A 241 -6.97 22.81 -13.10
N GLY A 242 -7.22 22.71 -11.80
CA GLY A 242 -6.49 23.46 -10.79
C GLY A 242 -6.90 24.92 -10.69
N VAL A 243 -8.04 25.34 -11.28
CA VAL A 243 -8.58 26.70 -11.18
C VAL A 243 -9.91 26.67 -10.43
N TYR A 244 -9.99 27.39 -9.32
CA TYR A 244 -11.20 27.47 -8.50
C TYR A 244 -12.20 28.42 -9.16
N GLY A 245 -12.97 27.86 -10.07
CA GLY A 245 -14.04 28.56 -10.77
C GLY A 245 -15.39 28.43 -10.08
N ARG A 246 -16.43 29.01 -10.68
CA ARG A 246 -17.81 28.93 -10.15
C ARG A 246 -18.34 27.49 -10.07
N GLU A 247 -17.96 26.63 -11.01
CA GLU A 247 -18.33 25.21 -10.97
C GLU A 247 -17.77 24.52 -9.72
N THR A 248 -16.51 24.83 -9.35
CA THR A 248 -15.88 24.31 -8.13
C THR A 248 -16.56 24.87 -6.88
N GLU A 249 -16.86 26.18 -6.85
CA GLU A 249 -17.56 26.81 -5.73
C GLU A 249 -18.94 26.16 -5.48
N GLU A 250 -19.72 25.93 -6.54
CA GLU A 250 -21.05 25.32 -6.46
C GLU A 250 -20.95 23.87 -5.98
N SER A 251 -20.00 23.10 -6.48
CA SER A 251 -19.74 21.74 -6.03
C SER A 251 -19.34 21.69 -4.56
N VAL A 252 -18.47 22.61 -4.10
CA VAL A 252 -18.08 22.73 -2.68
C VAL A 252 -19.29 23.09 -1.82
N ARG A 253 -20.14 24.03 -2.22
CA ARG A 253 -21.39 24.33 -1.48
C ARG A 253 -22.31 23.13 -1.37
N THR A 254 -22.43 22.35 -2.43
CA THR A 254 -23.23 21.12 -2.44
C THR A 254 -22.62 20.08 -1.51
N PHE A 255 -21.30 19.89 -1.55
CA PHE A 255 -20.59 19.04 -0.62
C PHE A 255 -20.84 19.45 0.83
N GLN A 256 -20.64 20.73 1.15
CA GLN A 256 -20.88 21.27 2.49
C GLN A 256 -22.33 21.03 2.95
N SER A 257 -23.31 21.16 2.04
CA SER A 257 -24.72 20.85 2.33
C SER A 257 -24.93 19.38 2.68
N ILE A 258 -24.36 18.47 1.89
CA ILE A 258 -24.48 17.01 2.08
C ILE A 258 -23.88 16.58 3.42
N PHE A 259 -22.72 17.15 3.78
CA PHE A 259 -21.98 16.79 4.99
C PHE A 259 -22.24 17.71 6.18
N HIS A 260 -23.32 18.51 6.12
CA HIS A 260 -23.78 19.40 7.21
C HIS A 260 -22.75 20.43 7.69
N LEU A 261 -21.92 20.92 6.77
CA LEU A 261 -20.95 21.99 7.02
C LEU A 261 -21.56 23.37 6.69
N PRO A 262 -20.98 24.48 7.18
CA PRO A 262 -21.34 25.83 6.73
C PRO A 262 -21.16 25.95 5.22
N GLN A 263 -22.23 26.32 4.49
CA GLN A 263 -22.25 26.39 3.03
C GLN A 263 -21.58 27.68 2.51
N THR A 264 -20.31 27.86 2.80
CA THR A 264 -19.52 29.02 2.37
C THR A 264 -19.18 28.99 0.90
N GLY A 265 -19.03 27.80 0.31
CA GLY A 265 -18.46 27.61 -1.02
C GLY A 265 -16.94 27.81 -1.05
N GLU A 266 -16.32 27.85 0.10
CA GLU A 266 -14.85 27.93 0.28
C GLU A 266 -14.34 26.69 0.96
N VAL A 267 -13.11 26.27 0.64
CA VAL A 267 -12.47 25.14 1.28
C VAL A 267 -11.53 25.66 2.37
N ASP A 268 -12.09 25.72 3.58
CA ASP A 268 -11.34 25.97 4.80
C ASP A 268 -10.80 24.68 5.41
N PHE A 269 -10.17 24.77 6.56
CA PHE A 269 -9.64 23.61 7.30
C PHE A 269 -10.71 22.54 7.55
N ALA A 270 -11.91 22.93 7.96
CA ALA A 270 -12.99 22.00 8.26
C ALA A 270 -13.49 21.28 6.99
N THR A 271 -13.66 22.03 5.91
CA THR A 271 -14.10 21.49 4.62
C THR A 271 -13.05 20.58 3.99
N TRP A 272 -11.75 20.90 4.16
CA TRP A 272 -10.65 20.10 3.64
C TRP A 272 -10.59 18.69 4.28
N TYR A 273 -10.85 18.59 5.56
CA TYR A 273 -10.74 17.33 6.31
C TYR A 273 -12.07 16.58 6.52
N SER A 274 -13.14 17.04 5.90
CA SER A 274 -14.47 16.41 5.94
C SER A 274 -14.68 15.44 4.80
#